data_10123bdd609c5ce339ad9b24324bc4cd
#
_entry.id   10123bdd609c5ce339ad9b24324bc4cd
#
_cell.length_a   1.000
_cell.length_b   1.000
_cell.length_c   1.000
_cell.angle_alpha   90.00
_cell.angle_beta   90.00
_cell.angle_gamma   90.00
#
_symmetry.space_group_name_H-M   'P 1'
#
loop_
_entity.id
_entity.type
_entity.pdbx_description
1 polymer ?
#
loop_
_entity_poly.entity_id
_entity_poly.type
_entity_poly.pdbx_seq_one_letter_code
_entity_poly.pdbx_strand_id
1 'polypeptide(L)'
;MQRQRQKLIEIAPAFGLDDGLREEILSSAVQIAQKAGYWGVGTIEFLVLPDRFVFMEANARLQVEHTVTEEVIGLDLVSLQLSISDGATLQELGLSKDKVPPASGCALQMRVNLESMNPDGSSRPSGGLISAYETPTGRGIRVDGYGYNGYVTSPRYDSLLAKLIVSGDDLPSVLKRSRRALSEFRIEGVRSNLDFLTSLLTRIDFSSANLHTRYVEEHMADLLEPAEERMRYFSPEHEIEKAGVDVDPDDPLAVLNVERKEPTALEPTAQPQGPDGTIPIPTPLQGMVVDILVAVGDAVQKGQPVAVIEALKIEHVIASPESGIVRDIPLTSGDTIFDNTPTMFIEPVAGVDEYELDEEIDYDEIRPDLAEINHFQKLTKDESRPEATAKRHDAGKRTARENIYDLCDDGSFTEYGPLVTATRFRKDTLEEIGERVTRTTSDAMVMGVGRVNSNLVGEDNARCVAMSYDYTVLAGTQGQKNHQKQDRMFTVAEKYRLPIVIYTEGGGGRTYNGPRAGSTPIATSVGGLNSRTWRQLGKC
;
A
#
# COMPACT_ATOMS: atom_id res chain seq x y z
N MET A 1 6.92 -18.59 7.68
CA MET A 1 7.73 -17.91 8.72
C MET A 1 7.72 -16.43 8.47
N GLN A 2 7.73 -15.64 9.53
CA GLN A 2 7.62 -14.18 9.45
C GLN A 2 8.60 -13.51 10.43
N ARG A 3 8.88 -12.23 10.16
CA ARG A 3 9.60 -11.30 11.01
C ARG A 3 8.76 -10.03 11.11
N GLN A 4 8.44 -9.59 12.33
CA GLN A 4 7.61 -8.39 12.57
C GLN A 4 6.37 -8.32 11.64
N ARG A 5 5.67 -9.47 11.51
CA ARG A 5 4.48 -9.66 10.64
C ARG A 5 4.76 -9.63 9.13
N GLN A 6 6.01 -9.51 8.70
CA GLN A 6 6.40 -9.67 7.29
C GLN A 6 6.77 -11.12 7.01
N LYS A 7 6.10 -11.74 6.04
CA LYS A 7 6.39 -13.11 5.60
C LYS A 7 7.76 -13.16 4.92
N LEU A 8 8.59 -14.13 5.28
CA LEU A 8 9.93 -14.35 4.72
C LEU A 8 10.03 -15.67 3.97
N ILE A 9 9.43 -16.72 4.54
CA ILE A 9 9.42 -18.07 3.97
C ILE A 9 8.00 -18.62 4.06
N GLU A 10 7.50 -19.13 2.95
CA GLU A 10 6.22 -19.80 2.82
C GLU A 10 6.42 -21.24 2.33
N ILE A 11 5.61 -22.18 2.81
CA ILE A 11 5.71 -23.61 2.50
C ILE A 11 4.33 -24.16 2.18
N ALA A 12 4.25 -24.97 1.14
CA ALA A 12 3.05 -25.72 0.79
C ALA A 12 3.40 -27.20 0.50
N PRO A 13 2.57 -28.16 0.92
CA PRO A 13 1.48 -28.01 1.89
C PRO A 13 2.00 -27.67 3.28
N ALA A 14 1.12 -27.18 4.17
CA ALA A 14 1.47 -26.95 5.56
C ALA A 14 1.88 -28.28 6.22
N PHE A 15 3.08 -28.32 6.78
CA PHE A 15 3.58 -29.49 7.49
C PHE A 15 3.15 -29.49 8.96
N GLY A 16 3.05 -30.67 9.56
CA GLY A 16 2.64 -30.81 10.97
C GLY A 16 1.18 -30.47 11.27
N LEU A 17 0.37 -30.27 10.24
CA LEU A 17 -1.07 -30.04 10.36
C LEU A 17 -1.81 -31.39 10.22
N ASP A 18 -2.68 -31.69 11.18
CA ASP A 18 -3.56 -32.85 11.12
C ASP A 18 -4.52 -32.77 9.92
N ASP A 19 -4.77 -33.89 9.25
CA ASP A 19 -5.61 -33.93 8.04
C ASP A 19 -7.03 -33.47 8.32
N GLY A 20 -7.61 -33.81 9.49
CA GLY A 20 -8.95 -33.37 9.90
C GLY A 20 -9.01 -31.86 10.06
N LEU A 21 -8.03 -31.28 10.77
CA LEU A 21 -7.94 -29.83 10.96
C LEU A 21 -7.72 -29.11 9.63
N ARG A 22 -6.92 -29.69 8.75
CA ARG A 22 -6.72 -29.16 7.40
C ARG A 22 -8.02 -29.09 6.60
N GLU A 23 -8.82 -30.14 6.61
CA GLU A 23 -10.12 -30.18 5.94
C GLU A 23 -11.10 -29.15 6.53
N GLU A 24 -11.11 -28.99 7.85
CA GLU A 24 -11.94 -27.99 8.52
C GLU A 24 -11.55 -26.56 8.11
N ILE A 25 -10.25 -26.25 8.03
CA ILE A 25 -9.73 -24.95 7.58
C ILE A 25 -10.16 -24.69 6.13
N LEU A 26 -9.95 -25.65 5.23
CA LEU A 26 -10.32 -25.53 3.82
C LEU A 26 -11.82 -25.35 3.64
N SER A 27 -12.63 -26.14 4.37
CA SER A 27 -14.09 -26.03 4.36
C SER A 27 -14.58 -24.67 4.86
N SER A 28 -13.96 -24.16 5.93
CA SER A 28 -14.26 -22.83 6.49
C SER A 28 -13.95 -21.72 5.49
N ALA A 29 -12.81 -21.79 4.81
CA ALA A 29 -12.44 -20.83 3.77
C ALA A 29 -13.45 -20.79 2.63
N VAL A 30 -13.85 -21.97 2.14
CA VAL A 30 -14.88 -22.09 1.08
C VAL A 30 -16.23 -21.54 1.54
N GLN A 31 -16.65 -21.83 2.79
CA GLN A 31 -17.91 -21.32 3.34
C GLN A 31 -17.90 -19.80 3.47
N ILE A 32 -16.78 -19.20 3.90
CA ILE A 32 -16.63 -17.72 3.98
C ILE A 32 -16.79 -17.12 2.58
N ALA A 33 -16.07 -17.65 1.59
CA ALA A 33 -16.14 -17.17 0.22
C ALA A 33 -17.56 -17.29 -0.38
N GLN A 34 -18.23 -18.42 -0.15
CA GLN A 34 -19.60 -18.66 -0.61
C GLN A 34 -20.61 -17.70 0.04
N LYS A 35 -20.54 -17.52 1.37
CA LYS A 35 -21.43 -16.59 2.08
C LYS A 35 -21.21 -15.13 1.68
N ALA A 36 -19.97 -14.77 1.36
CA ALA A 36 -19.62 -13.44 0.85
C ALA A 36 -20.01 -13.23 -0.62
N GLY A 37 -20.42 -14.28 -1.33
CA GLY A 37 -20.62 -14.23 -2.77
C GLY A 37 -19.34 -13.83 -3.51
N TYR A 38 -18.19 -14.29 -3.00
CA TYR A 38 -16.89 -13.89 -3.53
C TYR A 38 -16.64 -14.49 -4.90
N TRP A 39 -16.12 -13.66 -5.79
CA TRP A 39 -15.80 -14.01 -7.16
C TRP A 39 -14.37 -13.58 -7.48
N GLY A 40 -13.53 -14.51 -7.96
CA GLY A 40 -12.11 -14.30 -8.24
C GLY A 40 -11.18 -15.17 -7.41
N VAL A 41 -9.88 -14.98 -7.56
CA VAL A 41 -8.84 -15.63 -6.75
C VAL A 41 -8.57 -14.80 -5.50
N GLY A 42 -8.57 -15.44 -4.34
CA GLY A 42 -8.33 -14.80 -3.05
C GLY A 42 -7.70 -15.73 -2.04
N THR A 43 -7.33 -15.19 -0.90
CA THR A 43 -6.72 -15.93 0.21
C THR A 43 -7.45 -15.63 1.49
N ILE A 44 -7.72 -16.67 2.27
CA ILE A 44 -8.22 -16.55 3.63
C ILE A 44 -7.13 -17.04 4.58
N GLU A 45 -6.75 -16.20 5.52
CA GLU A 45 -5.69 -16.47 6.48
C GLU A 45 -6.27 -16.90 7.83
N PHE A 46 -5.70 -17.95 8.39
CA PHE A 46 -6.05 -18.48 9.70
C PHE A 46 -4.79 -18.61 10.57
N LEU A 47 -4.95 -18.34 11.86
CA LEU A 47 -3.96 -18.67 12.87
C LEU A 47 -4.33 -20.03 13.48
N VAL A 48 -3.44 -21.00 13.36
CA VAL A 48 -3.58 -22.33 13.96
C VAL A 48 -3.02 -22.32 15.36
N LEU A 49 -3.81 -22.76 16.33
CA LEU A 49 -3.46 -22.95 17.71
C LEU A 49 -3.41 -24.47 18.00
N PRO A 50 -2.88 -24.93 19.14
CA PRO A 50 -2.76 -26.37 19.42
C PRO A 50 -4.08 -27.15 19.37
N ASP A 51 -5.21 -26.50 19.66
CA ASP A 51 -6.54 -27.12 19.82
C ASP A 51 -7.60 -26.58 18.86
N ARG A 52 -7.30 -25.52 18.11
CA ARG A 52 -8.25 -24.85 17.21
C ARG A 52 -7.55 -23.98 16.20
N PHE A 53 -8.33 -23.38 15.29
CA PHE A 53 -7.88 -22.29 14.44
C PHE A 53 -8.81 -21.09 14.56
N VAL A 54 -8.29 -19.90 14.25
CA VAL A 54 -9.06 -18.66 14.25
C VAL A 54 -8.86 -17.92 12.94
N PHE A 55 -9.92 -17.31 12.44
CA PHE A 55 -9.87 -16.45 11.26
C PHE A 55 -9.05 -15.19 11.57
N MET A 56 -8.16 -14.83 10.67
CA MET A 56 -7.38 -13.60 10.76
C MET A 56 -7.90 -12.55 9.78
N GLU A 57 -7.79 -12.84 8.49
CA GLU A 57 -8.20 -11.91 7.43
C GLU A 57 -8.56 -12.62 6.13
N ALA A 58 -9.22 -11.89 5.23
CA ALA A 58 -9.48 -12.31 3.86
C ALA A 58 -8.89 -11.29 2.90
N ASN A 59 -8.01 -11.76 2.02
CA ASN A 59 -7.39 -10.97 0.97
C ASN A 59 -8.09 -11.28 -0.37
N ALA A 60 -8.94 -10.36 -0.83
CA ALA A 60 -9.70 -10.49 -2.07
C ALA A 60 -8.82 -10.19 -3.31
N ARG A 61 -7.67 -10.84 -3.38
CA ARG A 61 -6.65 -10.70 -4.43
C ARG A 61 -5.66 -11.84 -4.39
N LEU A 62 -4.91 -11.99 -5.48
CA LEU A 62 -3.73 -12.84 -5.49
C LEU A 62 -2.68 -12.33 -4.50
N GLN A 63 -2.04 -13.22 -3.75
CA GLN A 63 -0.97 -12.88 -2.82
C GLN A 63 0.41 -13.25 -3.37
N VAL A 64 1.47 -12.71 -2.76
CA VAL A 64 2.87 -12.95 -3.16
C VAL A 64 3.20 -14.44 -3.13
N GLU A 65 2.68 -15.16 -2.14
CA GLU A 65 2.95 -16.57 -1.87
C GLU A 65 2.15 -17.58 -2.70
N HIS A 66 1.33 -17.15 -3.67
CA HIS A 66 0.55 -18.04 -4.54
C HIS A 66 1.39 -19.10 -5.24
N THR A 67 2.66 -18.80 -5.50
CA THR A 67 3.56 -19.67 -6.26
C THR A 67 3.85 -21.01 -5.61
N VAL A 68 3.87 -21.10 -4.26
CA VAL A 68 4.03 -22.43 -3.60
C VAL A 68 2.80 -23.31 -3.83
N THR A 69 1.61 -22.71 -3.91
CA THR A 69 0.38 -23.42 -4.26
C THR A 69 0.43 -23.90 -5.71
N GLU A 70 0.85 -23.03 -6.64
CA GLU A 70 1.02 -23.39 -8.06
C GLU A 70 1.95 -24.59 -8.23
N GLU A 71 3.09 -24.59 -7.54
CA GLU A 71 4.09 -25.67 -7.64
C GLU A 71 3.56 -27.01 -7.13
N VAL A 72 2.75 -27.04 -6.07
CA VAL A 72 2.25 -28.31 -5.51
C VAL A 72 0.97 -28.82 -6.14
N ILE A 73 0.15 -27.96 -6.78
CA ILE A 73 -1.09 -28.38 -7.44
C ILE A 73 -1.01 -28.37 -8.97
N GLY A 74 0.07 -27.82 -9.55
CA GLY A 74 0.27 -27.77 -11.00
C GLY A 74 -0.73 -26.88 -11.75
N LEU A 75 -1.19 -25.78 -11.13
CA LEU A 75 -2.12 -24.83 -11.74
C LEU A 75 -1.47 -23.44 -11.84
N ASP A 76 -1.80 -22.70 -12.87
CA ASP A 76 -1.46 -21.28 -13.03
C ASP A 76 -2.61 -20.41 -12.47
N LEU A 77 -2.43 -19.89 -11.27
CA LEU A 77 -3.47 -19.11 -10.58
C LEU A 77 -3.69 -17.75 -11.24
N VAL A 78 -2.68 -17.16 -11.90
CA VAL A 78 -2.82 -15.91 -12.63
C VAL A 78 -3.69 -16.12 -13.87
N SER A 79 -3.42 -17.17 -14.64
CA SER A 79 -4.23 -17.55 -15.80
C SER A 79 -5.66 -17.87 -15.42
N LEU A 80 -5.85 -18.58 -14.30
CA LEU A 80 -7.18 -18.88 -13.75
C LEU A 80 -7.94 -17.61 -13.36
N GLN A 81 -7.28 -16.65 -12.72
CA GLN A 81 -7.90 -15.37 -12.38
C GLN A 81 -8.37 -14.61 -13.62
N LEU A 82 -7.57 -14.58 -14.67
CA LEU A 82 -7.94 -13.95 -15.94
C LEU A 82 -9.15 -14.65 -16.56
N SER A 83 -9.16 -15.99 -16.59
CA SER A 83 -10.28 -16.76 -17.12
C SER A 83 -11.57 -16.55 -16.33
N ILE A 84 -11.50 -16.50 -15.00
CA ILE A 84 -12.65 -16.18 -14.14
C ILE A 84 -13.14 -14.76 -14.41
N SER A 85 -12.22 -13.81 -14.58
CA SER A 85 -12.58 -12.41 -14.89
C SER A 85 -13.24 -12.26 -16.24
N ASP A 86 -12.93 -13.14 -17.19
CA ASP A 86 -13.59 -13.22 -18.51
C ASP A 86 -14.93 -13.98 -18.47
N GLY A 87 -15.33 -14.46 -17.30
CA GLY A 87 -16.63 -15.08 -17.05
C GLY A 87 -16.64 -16.61 -16.98
N ALA A 88 -15.49 -17.28 -17.04
CA ALA A 88 -15.41 -18.72 -16.91
C ALA A 88 -15.83 -19.18 -15.51
N THR A 89 -16.62 -20.25 -15.45
CA THR A 89 -17.02 -20.89 -14.22
C THR A 89 -15.97 -21.91 -13.73
N LEU A 90 -15.95 -22.22 -12.43
CA LEU A 90 -15.08 -23.25 -11.88
C LEU A 90 -15.32 -24.63 -12.52
N GLN A 91 -16.54 -24.89 -12.96
CA GLN A 91 -16.88 -26.13 -13.65
C GLN A 91 -16.23 -26.22 -15.04
N GLU A 92 -16.26 -25.12 -15.82
CA GLU A 92 -15.61 -25.04 -17.14
C GLU A 92 -14.09 -25.12 -17.04
N LEU A 93 -13.52 -24.57 -15.95
CA LEU A 93 -12.09 -24.65 -15.64
C LEU A 93 -11.66 -26.01 -15.05
N GLY A 94 -12.59 -26.95 -14.84
CA GLY A 94 -12.27 -28.25 -14.25
C GLY A 94 -11.96 -28.20 -12.75
N LEU A 95 -12.36 -27.14 -12.05
CA LEU A 95 -12.06 -26.87 -10.64
C LEU A 95 -13.29 -27.01 -9.73
N SER A 96 -14.30 -27.81 -10.13
CA SER A 96 -15.36 -28.18 -9.20
C SER A 96 -14.76 -28.94 -8.00
N LYS A 97 -15.43 -28.88 -6.84
CA LYS A 97 -14.93 -29.37 -5.53
C LYS A 97 -14.23 -30.73 -5.60
N ASP A 98 -14.76 -31.66 -6.43
CA ASP A 98 -14.24 -33.03 -6.55
C ASP A 98 -13.14 -33.18 -7.64
N LYS A 99 -12.77 -32.09 -8.31
CA LYS A 99 -11.80 -32.09 -9.42
C LYS A 99 -10.56 -31.23 -9.19
N VAL A 100 -10.47 -30.57 -8.02
CA VAL A 100 -9.25 -29.84 -7.65
C VAL A 100 -8.10 -30.85 -7.53
N PRO A 101 -6.96 -30.65 -8.23
CA PRO A 101 -5.83 -31.55 -8.13
C PRO A 101 -5.34 -31.67 -6.68
N PRO A 102 -5.04 -32.87 -6.18
CA PRO A 102 -4.40 -33.01 -4.88
C PRO A 102 -2.99 -32.40 -4.92
N ALA A 103 -2.55 -31.87 -3.78
CA ALA A 103 -1.18 -31.40 -3.64
C ALA A 103 -0.19 -32.57 -3.84
N SER A 104 0.84 -32.37 -4.64
CA SER A 104 1.92 -33.34 -4.91
C SER A 104 3.26 -32.75 -4.54
N GLY A 105 4.02 -33.47 -3.70
CA GLY A 105 5.32 -33.02 -3.23
C GLY A 105 5.23 -31.86 -2.23
N CYS A 106 6.29 -31.05 -2.23
CA CYS A 106 6.45 -29.90 -1.34
C CYS A 106 7.07 -28.73 -2.10
N ALA A 107 6.66 -27.51 -1.78
CA ALA A 107 7.28 -26.30 -2.31
C ALA A 107 7.54 -25.29 -1.17
N LEU A 108 8.66 -24.57 -1.29
CA LEU A 108 9.09 -23.53 -0.38
C LEU A 108 9.42 -22.27 -1.18
N GLN A 109 8.87 -21.14 -0.79
CA GLN A 109 9.19 -19.84 -1.34
C GLN A 109 10.00 -19.04 -0.32
N MET A 110 10.99 -18.33 -0.80
CA MET A 110 11.80 -17.38 -0.04
C MET A 110 11.69 -16.00 -0.68
N ARG A 111 11.46 -14.97 0.12
CA ARG A 111 11.43 -13.59 -0.35
C ARG A 111 12.84 -13.02 -0.30
N VAL A 112 13.42 -12.80 -1.47
CA VAL A 112 14.73 -12.15 -1.63
C VAL A 112 14.50 -10.64 -1.63
N ASN A 113 14.81 -10.03 -0.49
CA ASN A 113 14.61 -8.61 -0.26
C ASN A 113 15.95 -7.86 -0.31
N LEU A 114 15.91 -6.64 -0.81
CA LEU A 114 17.03 -5.68 -0.74
C LEU A 114 16.97 -4.96 0.61
N GLU A 115 17.53 -5.61 1.62
CA GLU A 115 17.53 -5.10 2.99
C GLU A 115 18.68 -5.70 3.80
N SER A 116 19.08 -4.99 4.85
CA SER A 116 19.95 -5.50 5.91
C SER A 116 19.17 -5.63 7.21
N MET A 117 19.51 -6.65 8.02
CA MET A 117 18.87 -6.91 9.30
C MET A 117 19.63 -6.26 10.44
N ASN A 118 18.91 -5.67 11.38
CA ASN A 118 19.46 -5.16 12.63
C ASN A 118 19.29 -6.18 13.79
N PRO A 119 20.09 -6.09 14.85
CA PRO A 119 19.99 -6.97 16.02
C PRO A 119 18.63 -6.91 16.74
N ASP A 120 17.90 -5.81 16.65
CA ASP A 120 16.56 -5.63 17.21
C ASP A 120 15.45 -6.27 16.36
N GLY A 121 15.81 -6.92 15.25
CA GLY A 121 14.87 -7.52 14.31
C GLY A 121 14.28 -6.55 13.30
N SER A 122 14.60 -5.27 13.37
CA SER A 122 14.22 -4.32 12.32
C SER A 122 15.04 -4.54 11.05
N SER A 123 14.51 -4.14 9.90
CA SER A 123 15.27 -4.14 8.66
C SER A 123 15.45 -2.73 8.13
N ARG A 124 16.58 -2.54 7.45
CA ARG A 124 16.84 -1.33 6.69
C ARG A 124 16.80 -1.68 5.20
N PRO A 125 15.90 -1.09 4.42
CA PRO A 125 15.94 -1.22 2.97
C PRO A 125 17.30 -0.79 2.45
N SER A 126 17.79 -1.52 1.45
CA SER A 126 19.02 -1.23 0.73
C SER A 126 18.68 -0.88 -0.71
N GLY A 127 19.34 0.13 -1.25
CA GLY A 127 19.15 0.52 -2.64
C GLY A 127 20.46 0.88 -3.29
N GLY A 128 20.41 1.08 -4.60
CA GLY A 128 21.57 1.40 -5.40
C GLY A 128 21.56 0.69 -6.75
N LEU A 129 22.72 0.70 -7.40
CA LEU A 129 22.93 0.01 -8.66
C LEU A 129 23.24 -1.47 -8.41
N ILE A 130 22.45 -2.36 -9.00
CA ILE A 130 22.74 -3.80 -9.03
C ILE A 130 23.83 -4.03 -10.09
N SER A 131 25.05 -4.30 -9.65
CA SER A 131 26.20 -4.52 -10.54
C SER A 131 26.25 -5.95 -11.07
N ALA A 132 25.73 -6.94 -10.31
CA ALA A 132 25.56 -8.31 -10.77
C ALA A 132 24.24 -8.89 -10.26
N TYR A 133 23.52 -9.59 -11.15
CA TYR A 133 22.29 -10.30 -10.84
C TYR A 133 22.28 -11.64 -11.59
N GLU A 134 22.50 -12.73 -10.87
CA GLU A 134 22.51 -14.07 -11.43
C GLU A 134 21.60 -14.96 -10.59
N THR A 135 20.58 -15.53 -11.23
CA THR A 135 19.59 -16.38 -10.55
C THR A 135 19.99 -17.83 -10.57
N PRO A 136 19.70 -18.61 -9.51
CA PRO A 136 19.91 -20.05 -9.51
C PRO A 136 19.03 -20.73 -10.55
N THR A 137 19.50 -21.88 -11.05
CA THR A 137 18.80 -22.67 -12.07
C THR A 137 18.74 -24.15 -11.69
N GLY A 138 17.97 -24.92 -12.46
CA GLY A 138 17.89 -26.37 -12.34
C GLY A 138 16.47 -26.88 -12.03
N ARG A 139 16.34 -28.22 -11.95
CA ARG A 139 15.03 -28.86 -11.72
C ARG A 139 14.45 -28.46 -10.36
N GLY A 140 13.19 -28.00 -10.37
CA GLY A 140 12.47 -27.61 -9.18
C GLY A 140 12.96 -26.27 -8.59
N ILE A 141 13.58 -25.41 -9.41
CA ILE A 141 13.94 -24.04 -9.06
C ILE A 141 13.19 -23.10 -10.00
N ARG A 142 12.47 -22.14 -9.43
CA ARG A 142 11.77 -21.06 -10.12
C ARG A 142 12.13 -19.74 -9.45
N VAL A 143 12.43 -18.72 -10.24
CA VAL A 143 12.67 -17.36 -9.76
C VAL A 143 11.71 -16.41 -10.45
N ASP A 144 10.83 -15.79 -9.65
CA ASP A 144 9.95 -14.72 -10.12
C ASP A 144 10.50 -13.40 -9.59
N GLY A 145 11.04 -12.55 -10.44
CA GLY A 145 11.66 -11.30 -10.03
C GLY A 145 11.76 -10.31 -11.17
N TYR A 146 12.21 -9.11 -10.86
CA TYR A 146 12.36 -8.00 -11.83
C TYR A 146 13.81 -7.47 -11.90
N GLY A 147 14.73 -8.03 -11.10
CA GLY A 147 16.12 -7.60 -11.08
C GLY A 147 16.87 -7.94 -12.36
N TYR A 148 17.82 -7.10 -12.74
CA TYR A 148 18.77 -7.33 -13.82
C TYR A 148 20.05 -6.51 -13.59
N ASN A 149 21.14 -6.89 -14.29
CA ASN A 149 22.41 -6.15 -14.23
C ASN A 149 22.23 -4.71 -14.72
N GLY A 150 22.68 -3.75 -13.94
CA GLY A 150 22.52 -2.33 -14.25
C GLY A 150 21.20 -1.69 -13.78
N TYR A 151 20.32 -2.46 -13.11
CA TYR A 151 19.11 -1.89 -12.53
C TYR A 151 19.42 -1.02 -11.31
N VAL A 152 18.89 0.20 -11.30
CA VAL A 152 18.93 1.08 -10.14
C VAL A 152 17.62 0.92 -9.37
N THR A 153 17.73 0.44 -8.15
CA THR A 153 16.56 0.16 -7.30
C THR A 153 15.88 1.45 -6.85
N SER A 154 14.57 1.42 -6.70
CA SER A 154 13.78 2.57 -6.24
C SER A 154 13.27 2.34 -4.81
N PRO A 155 13.55 3.23 -3.86
CA PRO A 155 13.02 3.13 -2.50
C PRO A 155 11.52 3.44 -2.39
N ARG A 156 10.87 3.82 -3.49
CA ARG A 156 9.41 4.06 -3.56
C ARG A 156 8.58 2.78 -3.50
N TYR A 157 9.22 1.63 -3.63
CA TYR A 157 8.55 0.33 -3.66
C TYR A 157 9.04 -0.56 -2.52
N ASP A 158 8.34 -1.68 -2.31
CA ASP A 158 8.75 -2.73 -1.39
C ASP A 158 10.18 -3.21 -1.70
N SER A 159 10.91 -3.66 -0.67
CA SER A 159 12.27 -4.21 -0.81
C SER A 159 12.33 -5.56 -1.55
N LEU A 160 11.19 -6.19 -1.84
CA LEU A 160 11.12 -7.49 -2.52
C LEU A 160 11.66 -7.39 -3.95
N LEU A 161 12.82 -7.96 -4.20
CA LEU A 161 13.45 -8.03 -5.51
C LEU A 161 13.01 -9.25 -6.30
N ALA A 162 12.95 -10.40 -5.64
CA ALA A 162 12.61 -11.66 -6.26
C ALA A 162 12.02 -12.66 -5.26
N LYS A 163 11.23 -13.59 -5.76
CA LYS A 163 10.81 -14.79 -5.04
C LYS A 163 11.65 -15.95 -5.57
N LEU A 164 12.31 -16.66 -4.68
CA LEU A 164 12.95 -17.93 -5.00
C LEU A 164 12.03 -19.06 -4.54
N ILE A 165 11.48 -19.80 -5.47
CA ILE A 165 10.56 -20.91 -5.24
C ILE A 165 11.30 -22.22 -5.56
N VAL A 166 11.26 -23.14 -4.61
CA VAL A 166 11.92 -24.45 -4.74
C VAL A 166 10.91 -25.55 -4.47
N SER A 167 10.78 -26.48 -5.41
CA SER A 167 9.85 -27.62 -5.33
C SER A 167 10.58 -28.98 -5.38
N GLY A 168 9.97 -30.00 -4.80
CA GLY A 168 10.51 -31.36 -4.75
C GLY A 168 9.54 -32.36 -4.14
N ASP A 169 9.98 -33.60 -4.03
CA ASP A 169 9.12 -34.72 -3.61
C ASP A 169 8.81 -34.65 -2.09
N ASP A 170 9.73 -34.13 -1.29
CA ASP A 170 9.61 -34.00 0.17
C ASP A 170 10.32 -32.76 0.72
N LEU A 171 10.02 -32.39 1.96
CA LEU A 171 10.58 -31.22 2.63
C LEU A 171 12.11 -31.28 2.79
N PRO A 172 12.74 -32.40 3.19
CA PRO A 172 14.21 -32.52 3.26
C PRO A 172 14.90 -32.23 1.92
N SER A 173 14.36 -32.75 0.82
CA SER A 173 14.88 -32.51 -0.53
C SER A 173 14.75 -31.05 -0.94
N VAL A 174 13.60 -30.43 -0.61
CA VAL A 174 13.36 -29.01 -0.87
C VAL A 174 14.32 -28.14 -0.07
N LEU A 175 14.52 -28.40 1.23
CA LEU A 175 15.46 -27.65 2.08
C LEU A 175 16.90 -27.74 1.57
N LYS A 176 17.35 -28.95 1.20
CA LYS A 176 18.68 -29.14 0.63
C LYS A 176 18.86 -28.36 -0.68
N ARG A 177 17.86 -28.43 -1.56
CA ARG A 177 17.86 -27.70 -2.83
C ARG A 177 17.79 -26.19 -2.64
N SER A 178 17.04 -25.72 -1.63
CA SER A 178 16.93 -24.29 -1.29
C SER A 178 18.26 -23.72 -0.82
N ARG A 179 19.01 -24.44 0.04
CA ARG A 179 20.35 -24.03 0.47
C ARG A 179 21.30 -23.89 -0.72
N ARG A 180 21.29 -24.88 -1.64
CA ARG A 180 22.07 -24.79 -2.88
C ARG A 180 21.66 -23.59 -3.71
N ALA A 181 20.35 -23.39 -3.94
CA ALA A 181 19.84 -22.28 -4.74
C ALA A 181 20.24 -20.91 -4.15
N LEU A 182 20.18 -20.74 -2.82
CA LEU A 182 20.64 -19.51 -2.16
C LEU A 182 22.15 -19.29 -2.34
N SER A 183 22.96 -20.36 -2.35
CA SER A 183 24.41 -20.24 -2.58
C SER A 183 24.76 -19.89 -4.03
N GLU A 184 23.91 -20.24 -4.99
CA GLU A 184 24.05 -19.91 -6.40
C GLU A 184 23.49 -18.51 -6.74
N PHE A 185 22.63 -17.94 -5.89
CA PHE A 185 22.03 -16.62 -6.14
C PHE A 185 23.07 -15.52 -5.90
N ARG A 186 23.38 -14.74 -6.93
CA ARG A 186 24.35 -13.65 -6.87
C ARG A 186 23.66 -12.30 -7.06
N ILE A 187 23.81 -11.42 -6.06
CA ILE A 187 23.37 -10.03 -6.11
C ILE A 187 24.52 -9.19 -5.57
N GLU A 188 25.02 -8.25 -6.37
CA GLU A 188 26.12 -7.35 -6.01
C GLU A 188 25.74 -5.88 -6.26
N GLY A 189 26.45 -4.97 -5.60
CA GLY A 189 26.19 -3.54 -5.65
C GLY A 189 25.15 -3.04 -4.63
N VAL A 190 24.31 -3.94 -4.11
CA VAL A 190 23.29 -3.66 -3.08
C VAL A 190 23.30 -4.76 -2.02
N ARG A 191 22.84 -4.43 -0.81
CA ARG A 191 22.68 -5.44 0.26
C ARG A 191 21.36 -6.18 0.08
N SER A 192 21.38 -7.48 0.39
CA SER A 192 20.20 -8.34 0.35
C SER A 192 20.12 -9.21 1.59
N ASN A 193 18.95 -9.80 1.84
CA ASN A 193 18.71 -10.71 2.95
C ASN A 193 19.11 -12.17 2.65
N LEU A 194 19.89 -12.45 1.58
CA LEU A 194 20.27 -13.81 1.19
C LEU A 194 21.03 -14.56 2.29
N ASP A 195 21.94 -13.89 3.01
CA ASP A 195 22.70 -14.50 4.09
C ASP A 195 21.79 -14.84 5.28
N PHE A 196 20.83 -13.96 5.59
CA PHE A 196 19.83 -14.22 6.61
C PHE A 196 18.91 -15.40 6.25
N LEU A 197 18.44 -15.49 5.00
CA LEU A 197 17.68 -16.64 4.52
C LEU A 197 18.49 -17.94 4.60
N THR A 198 19.78 -17.88 4.33
CA THR A 198 20.68 -19.03 4.46
C THR A 198 20.80 -19.47 5.93
N SER A 199 20.96 -18.54 6.86
CA SER A 199 20.97 -18.81 8.31
C SER A 199 19.65 -19.44 8.76
N LEU A 200 18.51 -18.90 8.32
CA LEU A 200 17.20 -19.47 8.59
C LEU A 200 17.10 -20.94 8.16
N LEU A 201 17.46 -21.25 6.92
CA LEU A 201 17.37 -22.61 6.40
C LEU A 201 18.39 -23.59 7.03
N THR A 202 19.48 -23.10 7.58
CA THR A 202 20.54 -23.94 8.15
C THR A 202 20.30 -24.24 9.62
N ARG A 203 19.80 -23.25 10.38
CA ARG A 203 19.69 -23.33 11.85
C ARG A 203 18.32 -23.77 12.33
N ILE A 204 17.28 -23.61 11.51
CA ILE A 204 15.92 -23.97 11.89
C ILE A 204 15.64 -25.43 11.58
N ASP A 205 15.16 -26.15 12.59
CA ASP A 205 14.57 -27.47 12.38
C ASP A 205 13.11 -27.33 11.94
N PHE A 206 12.90 -27.34 10.64
CA PHE A 206 11.57 -27.29 10.03
C PHE A 206 10.72 -28.54 10.32
N SER A 207 11.30 -29.61 10.86
CA SER A 207 10.55 -30.80 11.25
C SER A 207 9.98 -30.69 12.66
N SER A 208 10.43 -29.73 13.46
CA SER A 208 9.95 -29.54 14.82
C SER A 208 8.60 -28.81 14.86
N ALA A 209 7.70 -29.26 15.74
CA ALA A 209 6.42 -28.60 15.99
C ALA A 209 6.55 -27.23 16.71
N ASN A 210 7.77 -26.75 16.92
CA ASN A 210 8.07 -25.55 17.72
C ASN A 210 8.09 -24.26 16.89
N LEU A 211 7.80 -24.31 15.59
CA LEU A 211 7.73 -23.12 14.76
C LEU A 211 6.44 -22.34 15.05
N HIS A 212 6.60 -21.08 15.41
CA HIS A 212 5.50 -20.17 15.72
C HIS A 212 5.76 -18.77 15.17
N THR A 213 4.79 -17.89 15.25
CA THR A 213 4.82 -16.58 14.60
C THR A 213 5.93 -15.64 15.09
N ARG A 214 6.48 -15.86 16.29
CA ARG A 214 7.54 -15.05 16.90
C ARG A 214 8.91 -15.74 16.88
N TYR A 215 9.01 -16.90 16.24
CA TYR A 215 10.24 -17.71 16.27
C TYR A 215 11.47 -16.92 15.79
N VAL A 216 11.33 -16.13 14.73
CA VAL A 216 12.43 -15.35 14.15
C VAL A 216 12.91 -14.27 15.12
N GLU A 217 11.97 -13.54 15.77
CA GLU A 217 12.31 -12.50 16.73
C GLU A 217 13.03 -13.08 17.96
N GLU A 218 12.58 -14.22 18.45
CA GLU A 218 13.14 -14.86 19.66
C GLU A 218 14.54 -15.46 19.42
N HIS A 219 14.89 -15.75 18.17
CA HIS A 219 16.18 -16.31 17.78
C HIS A 219 17.05 -15.36 16.94
N MET A 220 16.72 -14.07 16.91
CA MET A 220 17.35 -13.10 16.03
C MET A 220 18.86 -13.04 16.19
N ALA A 221 19.36 -13.04 17.44
CA ALA A 221 20.79 -12.98 17.72
C ALA A 221 21.56 -14.13 17.05
N ASP A 222 21.03 -15.36 17.17
CA ASP A 222 21.64 -16.55 16.58
C ASP A 222 21.55 -16.54 15.04
N LEU A 223 20.47 -15.99 14.50
CA LEU A 223 20.22 -15.94 13.05
C LEU A 223 21.08 -14.89 12.34
N LEU A 224 21.52 -13.85 13.05
CA LEU A 224 22.41 -12.81 12.51
C LEU A 224 23.89 -13.18 12.58
N GLU A 225 24.28 -14.18 13.41
CA GLU A 225 25.63 -14.70 13.33
C GLU A 225 25.88 -15.25 11.92
N PRO A 226 27.05 -14.95 11.33
CA PRO A 226 27.38 -15.50 10.02
C PRO A 226 27.21 -17.02 10.04
N ALA A 227 26.35 -17.56 9.18
CA ALA A 227 26.38 -18.99 8.91
C ALA A 227 27.78 -19.33 8.41
N GLU A 228 28.33 -20.51 8.81
CA GLU A 228 29.56 -21.04 8.24
C GLU A 228 29.53 -20.77 6.75
N GLU A 229 30.60 -20.20 6.23
CA GLU A 229 30.72 -19.56 4.92
C GLU A 229 29.72 -20.09 3.88
N ARG A 230 28.81 -19.24 3.44
CA ARG A 230 27.99 -19.52 2.26
C ARG A 230 28.94 -19.96 1.16
N MET A 231 28.97 -21.25 0.84
CA MET A 231 29.80 -21.76 -0.24
C MET A 231 29.35 -21.07 -1.53
N ARG A 232 30.04 -19.99 -1.88
CA ARG A 232 29.87 -19.35 -3.18
C ARG A 232 30.61 -20.23 -4.19
N TYR A 233 29.89 -20.76 -5.15
CA TYR A 233 30.51 -21.50 -6.27
C TYR A 233 31.28 -20.55 -7.20
N PHE A 234 31.22 -19.25 -6.96
CA PHE A 234 31.92 -18.23 -7.73
C PHE A 234 32.87 -17.48 -6.81
N SER A 235 34.16 -17.49 -7.17
CA SER A 235 35.09 -16.54 -6.57
C SER A 235 34.71 -15.13 -7.06
N PRO A 236 34.56 -14.14 -6.18
CA PRO A 236 34.34 -12.75 -6.63
C PRO A 236 35.56 -12.15 -7.36
N GLU A 237 36.66 -12.87 -7.41
CA GLU A 237 37.94 -12.44 -8.00
C GLU A 237 38.12 -12.90 -9.45
N HIS A 238 37.16 -12.70 -10.33
CA HIS A 238 37.50 -12.49 -11.72
C HIS A 238 37.48 -10.96 -11.96
N GLU A 239 38.62 -10.33 -11.66
CA GLU A 239 38.97 -9.09 -12.33
C GLU A 239 38.76 -9.34 -13.82
N ILE A 240 37.79 -8.68 -14.42
CA ILE A 240 37.70 -8.58 -15.87
C ILE A 240 38.95 -7.80 -16.24
N GLU A 241 40.01 -8.50 -16.64
CA GLU A 241 41.13 -7.91 -17.35
C GLU A 241 40.53 -7.20 -18.56
N LYS A 242 40.36 -5.88 -18.43
CA LYS A 242 40.02 -5.06 -19.60
C LYS A 242 41.21 -5.18 -20.54
N ALA A 243 41.04 -5.95 -21.58
CA ALA A 243 41.93 -5.86 -22.75
C ALA A 243 41.79 -4.44 -23.29
N GLY A 244 42.83 -3.62 -23.12
CA GLY A 244 42.85 -2.22 -23.53
C GLY A 244 43.59 -1.35 -22.51
N VAL A 245 44.84 -1.67 -22.24
CA VAL A 245 45.75 -0.77 -21.59
C VAL A 245 46.30 0.15 -22.69
N ASP A 246 46.16 1.48 -22.53
CA ASP A 246 46.88 2.45 -23.34
C ASP A 246 48.37 2.27 -23.04
N VAL A 247 49.06 1.58 -23.94
CA VAL A 247 50.49 1.35 -23.87
C VAL A 247 51.11 2.33 -24.81
N ASP A 248 52.20 2.97 -24.38
CA ASP A 248 52.98 3.84 -25.24
C ASP A 248 53.44 3.03 -26.49
N PRO A 249 52.99 3.35 -27.70
CA PRO A 249 53.30 2.62 -28.91
C PRO A 249 54.78 2.65 -29.28
N ASP A 250 55.59 3.54 -28.69
CA ASP A 250 57.01 3.74 -28.97
C ASP A 250 57.91 2.99 -27.97
N ASP A 251 57.37 2.37 -26.89
CA ASP A 251 58.11 1.54 -25.94
C ASP A 251 57.68 0.05 -26.04
N PRO A 252 58.54 -0.79 -26.65
CA PRO A 252 58.25 -2.24 -26.78
C PRO A 252 58.12 -3.00 -25.44
N LEU A 253 58.56 -2.40 -24.32
CA LEU A 253 58.54 -3.00 -23.00
C LEU A 253 57.46 -2.38 -22.09
N ALA A 254 56.70 -1.36 -22.57
CA ALA A 254 55.66 -0.70 -21.81
C ALA A 254 54.62 -1.67 -21.23
N VAL A 255 54.38 -2.79 -21.91
CA VAL A 255 53.46 -3.85 -21.44
C VAL A 255 53.94 -4.50 -20.12
N LEU A 256 55.25 -4.49 -19.85
CA LEU A 256 55.82 -5.09 -18.64
C LEU A 256 55.83 -4.14 -17.44
N ASN A 257 55.68 -2.83 -17.71
CA ASN A 257 55.71 -1.77 -16.70
C ASN A 257 54.34 -1.17 -16.37
N VAL A 258 53.27 -1.83 -16.76
CA VAL A 258 51.91 -1.41 -16.41
C VAL A 258 51.73 -1.52 -14.90
N GLU A 259 51.77 -0.41 -14.17
CA GLU A 259 51.31 -0.34 -12.81
C GLU A 259 49.82 -0.73 -12.83
N ARG A 260 49.46 -1.80 -12.10
CA ARG A 260 48.06 -2.15 -11.84
C ARG A 260 47.42 -0.94 -11.14
N LYS A 261 46.67 -0.13 -11.88
CA LYS A 261 45.67 0.72 -11.23
C LYS A 261 44.64 -0.21 -10.65
N GLU A 262 44.51 -0.20 -9.33
CA GLU A 262 43.37 -0.82 -8.67
C GLU A 262 42.11 -0.34 -9.39
N PRO A 263 41.17 -1.24 -9.72
CA PRO A 263 39.92 -0.82 -10.33
C PRO A 263 39.30 0.19 -9.39
N THR A 264 39.21 1.43 -9.84
CA THR A 264 38.43 2.44 -9.14
C THR A 264 37.04 1.85 -9.06
N ALA A 265 36.62 1.44 -7.86
CA ALA A 265 35.24 1.11 -7.60
C ALA A 265 34.45 2.21 -8.29
N LEU A 266 33.46 1.86 -9.11
CA LEU A 266 32.54 2.85 -9.68
C LEU A 266 32.11 3.70 -8.48
N GLU A 267 32.64 4.90 -8.39
CA GLU A 267 32.30 5.81 -7.31
C GLU A 267 30.78 5.91 -7.32
N PRO A 268 30.12 5.66 -6.20
CA PRO A 268 28.71 5.97 -6.09
C PRO A 268 28.60 7.42 -6.54
N THR A 269 27.66 7.72 -7.40
CA THR A 269 27.35 9.05 -7.97
C THR A 269 27.80 10.11 -7.00
N ALA A 270 28.78 10.95 -7.37
CA ALA A 270 29.51 11.81 -6.45
C ALA A 270 28.53 12.45 -5.47
N GLN A 271 28.69 12.13 -4.19
CA GLN A 271 27.79 12.69 -3.17
C GLN A 271 27.93 14.22 -3.24
N PRO A 272 26.84 14.97 -3.09
CA PRO A 272 26.91 16.43 -3.04
C PRO A 272 27.99 16.85 -2.03
N GLN A 273 28.92 17.69 -2.46
CA GLN A 273 29.93 18.26 -1.59
C GLN A 273 29.42 19.63 -1.12
N GLY A 274 29.37 19.81 0.18
CA GLY A 274 28.97 21.10 0.76
C GLY A 274 30.06 22.16 0.68
N PRO A 275 29.74 23.43 0.98
CA PRO A 275 30.68 24.50 1.12
C PRO A 275 31.81 24.21 2.13
N ASP A 276 32.99 24.82 1.94
CA ASP A 276 34.11 24.65 2.85
C ASP A 276 33.72 25.02 4.31
N GLY A 277 34.10 24.18 5.26
CA GLY A 277 33.81 24.37 6.68
C GLY A 277 32.44 23.87 7.14
N THR A 278 31.66 23.25 6.26
CA THR A 278 30.36 22.64 6.63
C THR A 278 30.48 21.14 6.89
N ILE A 279 29.55 20.63 7.72
CA ILE A 279 29.35 19.19 7.94
C ILE A 279 28.04 18.75 7.30
N PRO A 280 28.00 17.55 6.68
CA PRO A 280 26.78 17.01 6.12
C PRO A 280 25.87 16.46 7.23
N ILE A 281 24.55 16.61 7.07
CA ILE A 281 23.55 15.85 7.81
C ILE A 281 23.13 14.66 6.94
N PRO A 282 23.61 13.43 7.22
CA PRO A 282 23.30 12.28 6.40
C PRO A 282 21.90 11.73 6.69
N THR A 283 21.27 11.15 5.68
CA THR A 283 20.05 10.36 5.88
C THR A 283 20.37 9.05 6.62
N PRO A 284 19.57 8.65 7.62
CA PRO A 284 19.77 7.39 8.33
C PRO A 284 19.32 6.15 7.52
N LEU A 285 18.53 6.36 6.46
CA LEU A 285 17.97 5.30 5.62
C LEU A 285 17.54 5.87 4.26
N GLN A 286 17.33 4.99 3.28
CA GLN A 286 16.81 5.40 1.98
C GLN A 286 15.30 5.72 2.06
N GLY A 287 14.86 6.69 1.28
CA GLY A 287 13.46 7.10 1.25
C GLY A 287 13.18 8.22 0.25
N MET A 288 11.99 8.77 0.34
CA MET A 288 11.58 9.96 -0.40
C MET A 288 11.52 11.15 0.56
N VAL A 289 12.08 12.28 0.17
CA VAL A 289 11.98 13.53 0.94
C VAL A 289 10.52 13.99 0.90
N VAL A 290 9.86 13.99 2.04
CA VAL A 290 8.48 14.48 2.20
C VAL A 290 8.49 15.99 2.35
N ASP A 291 9.28 16.47 3.33
CA ASP A 291 9.36 17.89 3.63
C ASP A 291 10.76 18.28 4.12
N ILE A 292 11.10 19.56 3.90
CA ILE A 292 12.32 20.20 4.41
C ILE A 292 11.87 21.32 5.34
N LEU A 293 12.16 21.16 6.63
CA LEU A 293 11.60 21.99 7.70
C LEU A 293 12.41 23.30 7.94
N VAL A 294 13.54 23.47 7.26
CA VAL A 294 14.44 24.62 7.43
C VAL A 294 14.89 25.18 6.09
N ALA A 295 15.33 26.42 6.07
CA ALA A 295 15.85 27.10 4.88
C ALA A 295 17.34 27.40 5.00
N VAL A 296 17.99 27.65 3.85
CA VAL A 296 19.39 28.11 3.82
C VAL A 296 19.50 29.46 4.54
N GLY A 297 20.40 29.53 5.53
CA GLY A 297 20.60 30.66 6.41
C GLY A 297 19.98 30.52 7.79
N ASP A 298 19.10 29.53 8.01
CA ASP A 298 18.50 29.28 9.32
C ASP A 298 19.55 28.74 10.31
N ALA A 299 19.39 29.15 11.57
CA ALA A 299 20.13 28.57 12.68
C ALA A 299 19.37 27.32 13.17
N VAL A 300 20.07 26.21 13.30
CA VAL A 300 19.54 24.94 13.80
C VAL A 300 20.25 24.52 15.08
N GLN A 301 19.53 23.92 16.00
CA GLN A 301 20.04 23.37 17.25
C GLN A 301 20.30 21.87 17.10
N LYS A 302 21.20 21.33 17.92
CA LYS A 302 21.40 19.88 18.01
C LYS A 302 20.10 19.20 18.47
N GLY A 303 19.65 18.18 17.72
CA GLY A 303 18.38 17.48 17.96
C GLY A 303 17.16 18.10 17.26
N GLN A 304 17.28 19.29 16.70
CA GLN A 304 16.19 19.95 16.00
C GLN A 304 15.81 19.20 14.71
N PRO A 305 14.51 18.93 14.47
CA PRO A 305 14.01 18.40 13.20
C PRO A 305 14.36 19.32 12.04
N VAL A 306 14.96 18.78 10.98
CA VAL A 306 15.41 19.55 9.80
C VAL A 306 14.81 19.06 8.48
N ALA A 307 14.41 17.78 8.41
CA ALA A 307 13.71 17.21 7.26
C ALA A 307 12.87 16.01 7.66
N VAL A 308 11.90 15.63 6.83
CA VAL A 308 11.08 14.43 6.96
C VAL A 308 11.26 13.59 5.71
N ILE A 309 11.54 12.31 5.89
CA ILE A 309 11.63 11.34 4.79
C ILE A 309 10.60 10.22 5.00
N GLU A 310 9.99 9.75 3.94
CA GLU A 310 9.13 8.57 3.94
C GLU A 310 9.91 7.33 3.50
N ALA A 311 9.92 6.30 4.31
CA ALA A 311 10.47 5.00 3.97
C ALA A 311 9.47 3.90 4.37
N LEU A 312 9.14 2.99 3.46
CA LEU A 312 8.19 1.89 3.69
C LEU A 312 6.82 2.38 4.24
N LYS A 313 6.35 3.55 3.79
CA LYS A 313 5.10 4.21 4.24
C LYS A 313 5.15 4.70 5.69
N ILE A 314 6.32 4.86 6.25
CA ILE A 314 6.54 5.43 7.58
C ILE A 314 7.38 6.69 7.41
N GLU A 315 6.95 7.79 8.02
CA GLU A 315 7.71 9.02 8.07
C GLU A 315 8.79 8.95 9.13
N HIS A 316 10.00 9.38 8.76
CA HIS A 316 11.16 9.46 9.63
C HIS A 316 11.67 10.90 9.66
N VAL A 317 11.76 11.44 10.87
CA VAL A 317 12.27 12.78 11.09
C VAL A 317 13.80 12.72 11.13
N ILE A 318 14.44 13.56 10.33
CA ILE A 318 15.89 13.77 10.37
C ILE A 318 16.15 14.96 11.29
N ALA A 319 16.96 14.75 12.31
CA ALA A 319 17.35 15.79 13.25
C ALA A 319 18.82 16.21 13.03
N SER A 320 19.12 17.47 13.31
CA SER A 320 20.49 17.98 13.22
C SER A 320 21.38 17.31 14.29
N PRO A 321 22.55 16.76 13.91
CA PRO A 321 23.48 16.16 14.88
C PRO A 321 24.22 17.19 15.73
N GLU A 322 24.34 18.42 15.25
CA GLU A 322 25.04 19.52 15.91
C GLU A 322 24.29 20.85 15.68
N SER A 323 24.59 21.84 16.54
CA SER A 323 24.07 23.20 16.36
C SER A 323 24.88 23.95 15.33
N GLY A 324 24.22 24.67 14.42
CA GLY A 324 24.91 25.39 13.34
C GLY A 324 23.98 26.24 12.48
N ILE A 325 24.54 26.76 11.38
CA ILE A 325 23.77 27.52 10.39
C ILE A 325 23.70 26.70 9.10
N VAL A 326 22.50 26.52 8.56
CA VAL A 326 22.26 25.81 7.28
C VAL A 326 22.89 26.61 6.15
N ARG A 327 23.86 26.03 5.43
CA ARG A 327 24.58 26.66 4.33
C ARG A 327 24.18 26.20 2.96
N ASP A 328 23.73 24.95 2.86
CA ASP A 328 23.27 24.40 1.58
C ASP A 328 22.27 23.27 1.82
N ILE A 329 21.26 23.16 0.93
CA ILE A 329 20.25 22.12 0.92
C ILE A 329 20.15 21.59 -0.51
N PRO A 330 20.88 20.50 -0.84
CA PRO A 330 20.94 19.96 -2.21
C PRO A 330 19.68 19.21 -2.63
N LEU A 331 18.71 19.00 -1.73
CA LEU A 331 17.52 18.21 -1.93
C LEU A 331 16.25 19.06 -1.98
N THR A 332 15.24 18.53 -2.64
CA THR A 332 13.88 19.10 -2.69
C THR A 332 12.83 18.06 -2.29
N SER A 333 11.67 18.53 -1.82
CA SER A 333 10.53 17.64 -1.56
C SER A 333 10.17 16.84 -2.82
N GLY A 334 10.00 15.52 -2.67
CA GLY A 334 9.78 14.56 -3.75
C GLY A 334 11.04 13.86 -4.27
N ASP A 335 12.24 14.30 -3.86
CA ASP A 335 13.47 13.63 -4.24
C ASP A 335 13.59 12.25 -3.58
N THR A 336 14.19 11.34 -4.30
CA THR A 336 14.49 9.99 -3.82
C THR A 336 15.95 9.92 -3.42
N ILE A 337 16.23 9.55 -2.19
CA ILE A 337 17.56 9.53 -1.59
C ILE A 337 17.92 8.14 -1.04
N PHE A 338 19.20 7.82 -1.09
CA PHE A 338 19.74 6.59 -0.51
C PHE A 338 20.26 6.85 0.91
N ASP A 339 20.49 5.78 1.65
CA ASP A 339 21.11 5.87 2.98
C ASP A 339 22.46 6.61 2.90
N ASN A 340 22.77 7.32 3.95
CA ASN A 340 24.01 8.13 4.06
C ASN A 340 24.16 9.24 2.99
N THR A 341 23.06 9.63 2.32
CA THR A 341 23.07 10.79 1.41
C THR A 341 22.97 12.09 2.22
N PRO A 342 23.81 13.11 1.99
CA PRO A 342 23.68 14.41 2.64
C PRO A 342 22.31 15.05 2.32
N THR A 343 21.53 15.35 3.36
CA THR A 343 20.27 16.10 3.23
C THR A 343 20.50 17.58 3.16
N MET A 344 21.43 18.06 3.94
CA MET A 344 21.89 19.46 3.97
C MET A 344 23.27 19.57 4.58
N PHE A 345 23.85 20.76 4.48
CA PHE A 345 25.17 21.10 5.02
C PHE A 345 25.03 22.22 6.03
N ILE A 346 25.54 22.02 7.24
CA ILE A 346 25.53 23.02 8.31
C ILE A 346 26.96 23.46 8.65
N GLU A 347 27.14 24.75 8.93
CA GLU A 347 28.36 25.31 9.51
C GLU A 347 28.23 25.25 11.04
N PRO A 348 29.03 24.43 11.76
CA PRO A 348 28.89 24.27 13.20
C PRO A 348 29.15 25.57 13.96
N VAL A 349 28.30 25.88 14.95
CA VAL A 349 28.46 27.05 15.84
C VAL A 349 28.50 26.56 17.28
N ALA A 350 29.59 26.85 17.98
CA ALA A 350 29.76 26.49 19.38
C ALA A 350 28.88 27.35 20.31
N GLY A 351 28.26 26.74 21.34
CA GLY A 351 27.61 27.46 22.44
C GLY A 351 26.12 27.72 22.26
N VAL A 352 25.43 26.94 21.43
CA VAL A 352 23.99 26.93 21.32
C VAL A 352 23.46 25.71 22.10
N ASP A 353 22.46 25.91 22.97
CA ASP A 353 21.84 24.86 23.78
C ASP A 353 21.23 23.74 22.90
N GLU A 354 21.10 22.54 23.46
CA GLU A 354 20.42 21.43 22.79
C GLU A 354 18.92 21.75 22.61
N TYR A 355 18.34 21.30 21.49
CA TYR A 355 16.89 21.42 21.23
C TYR A 355 16.14 20.51 22.22
N GLU A 356 15.45 21.11 23.17
CA GLU A 356 14.52 20.39 24.03
C GLU A 356 13.23 20.15 23.21
N LEU A 357 12.92 18.89 22.99
CA LEU A 357 11.61 18.49 22.47
C LEU A 357 10.59 18.74 23.59
N ASP A 358 9.97 19.92 23.59
CA ASP A 358 8.75 20.17 24.36
C ASP A 358 7.59 19.43 23.67
N GLU A 359 7.60 18.11 23.70
CA GLU A 359 6.44 17.32 23.32
C GLU A 359 5.69 16.84 24.58
N GLU A 360 4.94 17.74 25.20
CA GLU A 360 3.65 17.32 25.73
C GLU A 360 2.73 17.08 24.52
N ILE A 361 2.65 15.81 24.08
CA ILE A 361 1.70 15.41 23.04
C ILE A 361 0.30 15.67 23.61
N ASP A 362 -0.33 16.76 23.21
CA ASP A 362 -1.73 17.00 23.47
C ASP A 362 -2.56 16.05 22.59
N TYR A 363 -3.01 14.94 23.17
CA TYR A 363 -3.82 13.94 22.46
C TYR A 363 -5.20 14.49 22.05
N ASP A 364 -5.62 15.65 22.56
CA ASP A 364 -6.87 16.32 22.21
C ASP A 364 -6.67 17.37 21.09
N GLU A 365 -5.44 17.64 20.69
CA GLU A 365 -5.14 18.53 19.58
C GLU A 365 -5.64 17.93 18.25
N ILE A 366 -6.51 18.68 17.59
CA ILE A 366 -7.04 18.30 16.28
C ILE A 366 -5.98 18.63 15.22
N ARG A 367 -5.45 17.63 14.56
CA ARG A 367 -4.47 17.81 13.47
C ARG A 367 -5.01 18.80 12.41
N PRO A 368 -4.14 19.61 11.80
CA PRO A 368 -4.54 20.64 10.82
C PRO A 368 -5.37 20.10 9.65
N ASP A 369 -5.03 18.94 9.10
CA ASP A 369 -5.75 18.26 8.02
C ASP A 369 -7.18 17.86 8.43
N LEU A 370 -7.35 17.35 9.66
CA LEU A 370 -8.66 17.03 10.22
C LEU A 370 -9.46 18.30 10.52
N ALA A 371 -8.81 19.34 11.04
CA ALA A 371 -9.44 20.62 11.29
C ALA A 371 -9.99 21.25 9.99
N GLU A 372 -9.23 21.18 8.89
CA GLU A 372 -9.64 21.64 7.56
C GLU A 372 -10.89 20.87 7.07
N ILE A 373 -10.87 19.55 7.13
CA ILE A 373 -12.03 18.72 6.73
C ILE A 373 -13.26 19.03 7.59
N ASN A 374 -13.08 19.15 8.91
CA ASN A 374 -14.16 19.52 9.82
C ASN A 374 -14.73 20.91 9.49
N HIS A 375 -13.85 21.86 9.14
CA HIS A 375 -14.28 23.20 8.70
C HIS A 375 -15.15 23.10 7.44
N PHE A 376 -14.71 22.41 6.40
CA PHE A 376 -15.52 22.24 5.18
C PHE A 376 -16.81 21.48 5.43
N GLN A 377 -16.82 20.45 6.28
CA GLN A 377 -18.04 19.76 6.65
C GLN A 377 -19.03 20.69 7.36
N LYS A 378 -18.57 21.60 8.23
CA LYS A 378 -19.40 22.59 8.88
C LYS A 378 -20.07 23.54 7.88
N LEU A 379 -19.34 23.95 6.83
CA LEU A 379 -19.88 24.82 5.77
C LEU A 379 -21.05 24.19 5.01
N THR A 380 -21.20 22.86 5.04
CA THR A 380 -22.30 22.16 4.36
C THR A 380 -23.63 22.21 5.16
N LYS A 381 -23.60 22.62 6.40
CA LYS A 381 -24.77 22.62 7.29
C LYS A 381 -25.64 23.87 7.12
N ASP A 382 -26.88 23.77 7.55
CA ASP A 382 -27.88 24.87 7.45
C ASP A 382 -27.48 26.10 8.26
N GLU A 383 -26.79 25.91 9.40
CA GLU A 383 -26.27 26.97 10.26
C GLU A 383 -25.25 27.87 9.55
N SER A 384 -24.54 27.34 8.57
CA SER A 384 -23.57 28.10 7.76
C SER A 384 -24.23 28.87 6.59
N ARG A 385 -25.56 28.73 6.41
CA ARG A 385 -26.35 29.36 5.34
C ARG A 385 -27.62 30.01 5.88
N PRO A 386 -27.52 30.87 6.90
CA PRO A 386 -28.69 31.38 7.66
C PRO A 386 -29.70 32.14 6.80
N GLU A 387 -29.26 32.92 5.82
CA GLU A 387 -30.16 33.65 4.92
C GLU A 387 -30.99 32.71 4.03
N ALA A 388 -30.37 31.65 3.49
CA ALA A 388 -31.07 30.69 2.65
C ALA A 388 -32.05 29.85 3.46
N THR A 389 -31.67 29.48 4.68
CA THR A 389 -32.51 28.75 5.65
C THR A 389 -33.70 29.61 6.06
N ALA A 390 -33.49 30.86 6.46
CA ALA A 390 -34.57 31.80 6.84
C ALA A 390 -35.57 31.99 5.69
N LYS A 391 -35.10 32.18 4.48
CA LYS A 391 -35.96 32.30 3.28
C LYS A 391 -36.83 31.06 3.04
N ARG A 392 -36.36 29.88 3.39
CA ARG A 392 -37.17 28.64 3.35
C ARG A 392 -38.26 28.65 4.40
N HIS A 393 -37.92 29.00 5.64
CA HIS A 393 -38.86 29.06 6.73
C HIS A 393 -39.93 30.13 6.52
N ASP A 394 -39.57 31.32 6.03
CA ASP A 394 -40.51 32.39 5.68
C ASP A 394 -41.52 31.94 4.60
N ALA A 395 -41.14 31.03 3.73
CA ALA A 395 -42.02 30.40 2.76
C ALA A 395 -42.84 29.23 3.33
N GLY A 396 -42.76 28.95 4.63
CA GLY A 396 -43.43 27.83 5.30
C GLY A 396 -42.90 26.45 4.91
N LYS A 397 -41.64 26.36 4.50
CA LYS A 397 -41.00 25.12 3.98
C LYS A 397 -39.81 24.72 4.83
N ARG A 398 -39.58 23.42 4.96
CA ARG A 398 -38.40 22.83 5.59
C ARG A 398 -37.18 22.86 4.67
N THR A 399 -35.99 22.79 5.26
CA THR A 399 -34.76 22.51 4.52
C THR A 399 -34.65 21.02 4.16
N ALA A 400 -33.70 20.69 3.28
CA ALA A 400 -33.41 19.29 2.94
C ALA A 400 -32.96 18.49 4.16
N ARG A 401 -32.15 19.10 5.03
CA ARG A 401 -31.62 18.44 6.22
C ARG A 401 -32.71 18.24 7.28
N GLU A 402 -33.58 19.21 7.48
CA GLU A 402 -34.74 19.06 8.36
C GLU A 402 -35.66 17.92 7.94
N ASN A 403 -35.89 17.74 6.63
CA ASN A 403 -36.65 16.59 6.12
C ASN A 403 -35.98 15.24 6.43
N ILE A 404 -34.66 15.16 6.29
CA ILE A 404 -33.91 13.94 6.58
C ILE A 404 -33.88 13.65 8.08
N TYR A 405 -33.65 14.67 8.91
CA TYR A 405 -33.58 14.50 10.37
C TYR A 405 -34.93 14.17 10.99
N ASP A 406 -36.02 14.70 10.42
CA ASP A 406 -37.37 14.32 10.83
C ASP A 406 -37.77 12.88 10.42
N LEU A 407 -37.20 12.38 9.34
CA LEU A 407 -37.40 11.00 8.87
C LEU A 407 -36.63 9.98 9.67
N CYS A 408 -35.35 10.25 9.94
CA CYS A 408 -34.42 9.31 10.54
C CYS A 408 -34.39 9.39 12.06
N ASP A 409 -34.16 8.27 12.70
CA ASP A 409 -33.91 8.22 14.14
C ASP A 409 -32.69 9.09 14.49
N ASP A 410 -32.75 9.77 15.64
CA ASP A 410 -31.73 10.73 16.07
C ASP A 410 -30.31 10.14 15.98
N GLY A 411 -29.39 10.89 15.33
CA GLY A 411 -27.99 10.53 15.18
C GLY A 411 -27.73 9.32 14.27
N SER A 412 -28.75 8.73 13.67
CA SER A 412 -28.59 7.53 12.83
C SER A 412 -28.20 7.81 11.38
N PHE A 413 -28.35 9.05 10.93
CA PHE A 413 -28.12 9.40 9.53
C PHE A 413 -26.64 9.64 9.22
N THR A 414 -26.10 8.82 8.30
CA THR A 414 -24.77 8.99 7.74
C THR A 414 -24.87 9.59 6.34
N GLU A 415 -24.45 10.84 6.19
CA GLU A 415 -24.49 11.56 4.92
C GLU A 415 -23.38 11.11 3.98
N TYR A 416 -23.71 10.90 2.71
CA TYR A 416 -22.77 10.54 1.65
C TYR A 416 -22.46 11.74 0.75
N GLY A 417 -21.16 12.05 0.60
CA GLY A 417 -20.67 13.10 -0.28
C GLY A 417 -21.17 14.52 0.05
N PRO A 418 -21.12 14.98 1.32
CA PRO A 418 -21.51 16.34 1.68
C PRO A 418 -20.61 17.40 0.99
N LEU A 419 -19.33 17.08 0.78
CA LEU A 419 -18.35 17.98 0.16
C LEU A 419 -18.37 17.95 -1.38
N VAL A 420 -19.26 17.18 -2.00
CA VAL A 420 -19.44 17.23 -3.46
C VAL A 420 -20.07 18.56 -3.84
N THR A 421 -19.43 19.28 -4.74
CA THR A 421 -19.89 20.60 -5.24
C THR A 421 -20.19 20.54 -6.72
N ALA A 422 -20.93 21.53 -7.25
CA ALA A 422 -21.18 21.68 -8.68
C ALA A 422 -19.83 21.82 -9.43
N THR A 423 -19.66 21.05 -10.48
CA THR A 423 -18.39 20.95 -11.21
C THR A 423 -17.98 22.28 -11.83
N ARG A 424 -16.77 22.76 -11.52
CA ARG A 424 -16.05 23.77 -12.30
C ARG A 424 -14.58 23.31 -12.39
N PHE A 425 -14.02 23.33 -13.58
CA PHE A 425 -12.61 23.06 -13.83
C PHE A 425 -11.80 24.34 -13.59
N ARG A 426 -11.32 24.56 -12.36
CA ARG A 426 -10.36 25.61 -12.00
C ARG A 426 -9.43 25.12 -10.91
N LYS A 427 -8.18 25.60 -10.93
CA LYS A 427 -7.30 25.57 -9.75
C LYS A 427 -7.82 26.65 -8.79
N ASP A 428 -8.48 26.24 -7.72
CA ASP A 428 -9.07 27.15 -6.75
C ASP A 428 -8.16 27.24 -5.51
N THR A 429 -8.12 28.42 -4.89
CA THR A 429 -7.56 28.61 -3.55
C THR A 429 -8.46 27.98 -2.48
N LEU A 430 -7.96 27.79 -1.26
CA LEU A 430 -8.76 27.26 -0.14
C LEU A 430 -9.99 28.14 0.14
N GLU A 431 -9.88 29.47 0.02
CA GLU A 431 -11.00 30.40 0.18
C GLU A 431 -12.05 30.19 -0.91
N GLU A 432 -11.65 30.10 -2.17
CA GLU A 432 -12.55 29.81 -3.30
C GLU A 432 -13.22 28.44 -3.18
N ILE A 433 -12.52 27.45 -2.60
CA ILE A 433 -13.09 26.14 -2.28
C ILE A 433 -14.17 26.30 -1.19
N GLY A 434 -13.89 27.02 -0.12
CA GLY A 434 -14.84 27.29 0.97
C GLY A 434 -16.10 27.98 0.48
N GLU A 435 -15.97 29.04 -0.32
CA GLU A 435 -17.12 29.72 -0.95
C GLU A 435 -17.94 28.78 -1.84
N ARG A 436 -17.28 27.93 -2.60
CA ARG A 436 -17.96 26.96 -3.48
C ARG A 436 -18.67 25.89 -2.68
N VAL A 437 -18.06 25.36 -1.62
CA VAL A 437 -18.71 24.41 -0.70
C VAL A 437 -19.97 25.05 -0.12
N THR A 438 -19.90 26.26 0.37
CA THR A 438 -21.06 26.97 0.94
C THR A 438 -22.17 27.19 -0.07
N ARG A 439 -21.85 27.61 -1.30
CA ARG A 439 -22.83 27.96 -2.34
C ARG A 439 -23.43 26.78 -3.08
N THR A 440 -22.70 25.67 -3.21
CA THR A 440 -23.10 24.51 -4.03
C THR A 440 -22.94 23.18 -3.29
N THR A 441 -23.09 23.22 -1.97
CA THR A 441 -22.98 22.06 -1.10
C THR A 441 -23.80 20.88 -1.57
N SER A 442 -23.25 19.69 -1.44
CA SER A 442 -23.85 18.40 -1.82
C SER A 442 -24.37 18.34 -3.27
N ASP A 443 -24.01 19.32 -4.13
CA ASP A 443 -24.56 19.54 -5.48
C ASP A 443 -26.10 19.50 -5.50
N ALA A 444 -26.74 20.21 -4.55
CA ALA A 444 -28.20 20.32 -4.36
C ALA A 444 -28.91 19.01 -3.97
N MET A 445 -28.21 18.04 -3.40
CA MET A 445 -28.81 16.78 -2.96
C MET A 445 -28.18 16.27 -1.67
N VAL A 446 -28.90 16.33 -0.57
CA VAL A 446 -28.56 15.68 0.70
C VAL A 446 -29.00 14.21 0.62
N MET A 447 -28.09 13.28 0.84
CA MET A 447 -28.40 11.86 0.75
C MET A 447 -27.48 11.01 1.62
N GLY A 448 -27.98 9.88 2.06
CA GLY A 448 -27.24 8.97 2.93
C GLY A 448 -28.07 7.76 3.36
N VAL A 449 -27.56 7.06 4.35
CA VAL A 449 -28.25 5.94 4.99
C VAL A 449 -28.58 6.31 6.43
N GLY A 450 -29.81 6.10 6.84
CA GLY A 450 -30.28 6.29 8.20
C GLY A 450 -31.14 5.14 8.67
N ARG A 451 -31.53 5.16 9.95
CA ARG A 451 -32.54 4.25 10.51
C ARG A 451 -33.85 4.99 10.66
N VAL A 452 -34.96 4.29 10.43
CA VAL A 452 -36.32 4.83 10.57
C VAL A 452 -37.13 3.90 11.45
N ASN A 453 -37.62 4.41 12.57
CA ASN A 453 -38.43 3.68 13.54
C ASN A 453 -37.73 2.36 14.03
N SER A 454 -36.41 2.43 14.33
CA SER A 454 -35.64 1.27 14.79
C SER A 454 -36.19 0.64 16.08
N ASN A 455 -36.84 1.43 16.93
CA ASN A 455 -37.53 0.99 18.12
C ASN A 455 -38.75 0.08 17.84
N LEU A 456 -39.33 0.18 16.64
CA LEU A 456 -40.49 -0.64 16.22
C LEU A 456 -40.12 -1.88 15.42
N VAL A 457 -39.12 -1.77 14.53
CA VAL A 457 -38.79 -2.83 13.56
C VAL A 457 -37.44 -3.51 13.83
N GLY A 458 -36.69 -3.03 14.81
CA GLY A 458 -35.32 -3.46 15.11
C GLY A 458 -34.27 -2.79 14.24
N GLU A 459 -33.05 -2.64 14.75
CA GLU A 459 -31.98 -1.85 14.09
C GLU A 459 -31.62 -2.37 12.69
N ASP A 460 -31.58 -3.68 12.51
CA ASP A 460 -31.21 -4.28 11.22
C ASP A 460 -32.24 -4.05 10.13
N ASN A 461 -33.54 -3.99 10.49
CA ASN A 461 -34.63 -3.78 9.56
C ASN A 461 -34.98 -2.30 9.35
N ALA A 462 -34.46 -1.40 10.20
CA ALA A 462 -34.76 0.02 10.19
C ALA A 462 -33.97 0.82 9.14
N ARG A 463 -32.93 0.24 8.54
CA ARG A 463 -32.06 0.95 7.61
C ARG A 463 -32.77 1.32 6.31
N CYS A 464 -32.64 2.59 5.90
CA CYS A 464 -33.13 3.07 4.61
C CYS A 464 -32.15 4.06 3.97
N VAL A 465 -32.20 4.19 2.66
CA VAL A 465 -31.58 5.30 1.94
C VAL A 465 -32.53 6.49 1.99
N ALA A 466 -32.08 7.59 2.59
CA ALA A 466 -32.82 8.83 2.69
C ALA A 466 -32.17 9.90 1.79
N MET A 467 -32.97 10.53 0.93
CA MET A 467 -32.51 11.52 -0.04
C MET A 467 -33.45 12.73 -0.06
N SER A 468 -32.89 13.93 -0.13
CA SER A 468 -33.69 15.16 -0.22
C SER A 468 -33.02 16.17 -1.15
N TYR A 469 -33.77 16.69 -2.12
CA TYR A 469 -33.33 17.83 -2.92
C TYR A 469 -33.19 19.08 -2.06
N ASP A 470 -32.04 19.74 -2.13
CA ASP A 470 -31.81 21.00 -1.44
C ASP A 470 -32.14 22.18 -2.37
N TYR A 471 -33.36 22.69 -2.20
CA TYR A 471 -33.84 23.84 -2.98
C TYR A 471 -33.04 25.11 -2.68
N THR A 472 -32.37 25.22 -1.52
CA THR A 472 -31.49 26.34 -1.18
C THR A 472 -30.24 26.41 -2.03
N VAL A 473 -29.87 25.28 -2.65
CA VAL A 473 -28.69 25.14 -3.53
C VAL A 473 -29.17 25.09 -4.97
N LEU A 474 -28.89 26.14 -5.74
CA LEU A 474 -29.20 26.19 -7.19
C LEU A 474 -30.66 25.79 -7.52
N ALA A 475 -31.60 26.14 -6.64
CA ALA A 475 -33.04 25.79 -6.72
C ALA A 475 -33.30 24.28 -6.86
N GLY A 476 -32.46 23.43 -6.23
CA GLY A 476 -32.59 21.99 -6.31
C GLY A 476 -32.35 21.39 -7.71
N THR A 477 -31.68 22.13 -8.60
CA THR A 477 -31.43 21.63 -9.96
C THR A 477 -30.36 20.56 -10.00
N GLN A 478 -30.54 19.56 -10.87
CA GLN A 478 -29.65 18.41 -10.97
C GLN A 478 -28.50 18.69 -11.93
N GLY A 479 -27.27 18.44 -11.46
CA GLY A 479 -26.04 18.49 -12.25
C GLY A 479 -25.40 17.11 -12.39
N GLN A 480 -24.28 17.04 -13.08
CA GLN A 480 -23.56 15.78 -13.30
C GLN A 480 -23.15 15.09 -11.98
N LYS A 481 -22.65 15.84 -11.01
CA LYS A 481 -22.25 15.31 -9.71
C LYS A 481 -23.42 14.84 -8.85
N ASN A 482 -24.55 15.56 -8.94
CA ASN A 482 -25.80 15.15 -8.33
C ASN A 482 -26.24 13.78 -8.87
N HIS A 483 -26.26 13.57 -10.18
CA HIS A 483 -26.59 12.26 -10.77
C HIS A 483 -25.62 11.16 -10.33
N GLN A 484 -24.31 11.41 -10.34
CA GLN A 484 -23.33 10.44 -9.87
C GLN A 484 -23.57 10.03 -8.40
N LYS A 485 -23.96 10.98 -7.55
CA LYS A 485 -24.32 10.68 -6.17
C LYS A 485 -25.58 9.83 -6.08
N GLN A 486 -26.65 10.17 -6.85
CA GLN A 486 -27.88 9.38 -6.89
C GLN A 486 -27.63 7.95 -7.34
N ASP A 487 -26.89 7.76 -8.45
CA ASP A 487 -26.54 6.43 -8.97
C ASP A 487 -25.80 5.61 -7.92
N ARG A 488 -24.90 6.26 -7.17
CA ARG A 488 -24.19 5.57 -6.07
C ARG A 488 -25.14 5.14 -4.96
N MET A 489 -26.10 5.98 -4.58
CA MET A 489 -27.08 5.63 -3.53
C MET A 489 -28.05 4.56 -4.00
N PHE A 490 -28.45 4.56 -5.26
CA PHE A 490 -29.27 3.48 -5.83
C PHE A 490 -28.49 2.15 -5.84
N THR A 491 -27.22 2.16 -6.17
CA THR A 491 -26.35 0.97 -6.07
C THR A 491 -26.24 0.46 -4.63
N VAL A 492 -26.11 1.36 -3.64
CA VAL A 492 -26.11 1.00 -2.22
C VAL A 492 -27.44 0.36 -1.81
N ALA A 493 -28.56 0.98 -2.19
CA ALA A 493 -29.89 0.48 -1.88
C ALA A 493 -30.13 -0.91 -2.50
N GLU A 494 -29.73 -1.11 -3.75
CA GLU A 494 -29.85 -2.41 -4.45
C GLU A 494 -28.98 -3.49 -3.78
N LYS A 495 -27.70 -3.18 -3.55
CA LYS A 495 -26.74 -4.10 -2.94
C LYS A 495 -27.16 -4.58 -1.55
N TYR A 496 -27.65 -3.66 -0.73
CA TYR A 496 -28.04 -3.96 0.65
C TYR A 496 -29.55 -4.16 0.83
N ARG A 497 -30.33 -4.14 -0.27
CA ARG A 497 -31.80 -4.28 -0.28
C ARG A 497 -32.50 -3.33 0.67
N LEU A 498 -32.07 -2.05 0.65
CA LEU A 498 -32.61 -1.01 1.49
C LEU A 498 -33.79 -0.30 0.78
N PRO A 499 -34.87 0.05 1.51
CA PRO A 499 -35.89 0.95 0.99
C PRO A 499 -35.30 2.33 0.74
N ILE A 500 -35.89 3.09 -0.19
CA ILE A 500 -35.47 4.44 -0.56
C ILE A 500 -36.60 5.41 -0.27
N VAL A 501 -36.31 6.47 0.47
CA VAL A 501 -37.19 7.62 0.67
C VAL A 501 -36.58 8.84 0.01
N ILE A 502 -37.31 9.48 -0.91
CA ILE A 502 -36.83 10.66 -1.65
C ILE A 502 -37.83 11.82 -1.47
N TYR A 503 -37.33 12.92 -0.92
CA TYR A 503 -38.06 14.20 -0.91
C TYR A 503 -37.72 14.96 -2.21
N THR A 504 -38.70 15.06 -3.11
CA THR A 504 -38.50 15.64 -4.44
C THR A 504 -38.99 17.10 -4.46
N GLU A 505 -38.03 18.02 -4.54
CA GLU A 505 -38.32 19.45 -4.74
C GLU A 505 -37.18 20.10 -5.54
N GLY A 506 -37.30 20.21 -6.85
CA GLY A 506 -36.18 20.70 -7.67
C GLY A 506 -36.62 21.37 -8.97
N GLY A 507 -35.73 22.19 -9.52
CA GLY A 507 -35.90 22.96 -10.75
C GLY A 507 -35.60 22.23 -12.05
N GLY A 508 -35.41 20.88 -12.01
CA GLY A 508 -35.04 20.09 -13.20
C GLY A 508 -33.53 20.00 -13.45
N GLY A 509 -33.14 19.56 -14.66
CA GLY A 509 -31.72 19.37 -15.00
C GLY A 509 -31.00 20.69 -15.32
N ARG A 510 -29.73 20.81 -14.89
CA ARG A 510 -28.85 21.91 -15.29
C ARG A 510 -28.17 21.61 -16.61
N THR A 511 -28.14 22.58 -17.54
CA THR A 511 -27.33 22.50 -18.74
C THR A 511 -25.85 22.69 -18.42
N TYR A 512 -24.99 21.83 -18.97
CA TYR A 512 -23.55 21.94 -18.86
C TYR A 512 -23.02 22.99 -19.83
N ASN A 513 -22.54 24.13 -19.32
CA ASN A 513 -21.88 25.17 -20.11
C ASN A 513 -20.35 24.97 -20.10
N GLY A 514 -19.85 23.79 -20.47
CA GLY A 514 -18.44 23.53 -20.73
C GLY A 514 -18.11 23.55 -22.22
N PRO A 515 -16.82 23.67 -22.63
CA PRO A 515 -16.48 23.54 -24.06
C PRO A 515 -16.96 22.18 -24.54
N ARG A 516 -17.70 22.19 -25.65
CA ARG A 516 -18.22 20.99 -26.31
C ARG A 516 -17.05 20.11 -26.78
N ALA A 517 -16.65 19.12 -25.97
CA ALA A 517 -16.00 17.95 -26.50
C ALA A 517 -17.05 17.18 -27.32
N GLY A 518 -16.72 16.85 -28.57
CA GLY A 518 -17.58 16.37 -29.61
C GLY A 518 -18.82 15.58 -29.18
N SER A 519 -19.93 15.97 -29.69
CA SER A 519 -21.28 15.49 -29.40
C SER A 519 -21.42 13.98 -29.55
N THR A 520 -21.19 13.27 -28.44
CA THR A 520 -21.90 12.03 -28.21
C THR A 520 -23.12 12.41 -27.38
N PRO A 521 -24.34 12.18 -27.82
CA PRO A 521 -25.51 12.39 -26.98
C PRO A 521 -25.36 11.45 -25.81
N ILE A 522 -25.12 12.00 -24.60
CA ILE A 522 -25.34 11.24 -23.37
C ILE A 522 -26.85 10.97 -23.42
N ALA A 523 -27.18 9.75 -23.81
CA ALA A 523 -28.52 9.25 -23.66
C ALA A 523 -28.90 9.55 -22.21
N THR A 524 -29.96 10.33 -22.03
CA THR A 524 -30.64 10.52 -20.76
C THR A 524 -31.15 9.17 -20.31
N SER A 525 -30.28 8.39 -19.70
CA SER A 525 -30.61 7.07 -19.13
C SER A 525 -31.30 7.15 -17.78
N VAL A 526 -32.26 8.10 -17.66
CA VAL A 526 -33.33 7.96 -16.68
C VAL A 526 -34.42 7.00 -17.20
N GLY A 527 -34.25 6.51 -18.42
CA GLY A 527 -35.18 5.58 -19.08
C GLY A 527 -34.81 4.10 -19.04
N GLY A 528 -33.75 3.70 -18.35
CA GLY A 528 -33.22 2.33 -18.40
C GLY A 528 -33.57 1.40 -17.25
N LEU A 529 -34.13 1.86 -16.16
CA LEU A 529 -34.81 0.97 -15.23
C LEU A 529 -36.20 0.67 -15.77
N ASN A 530 -36.28 -0.42 -16.49
CA ASN A 530 -37.49 -0.94 -17.10
C ASN A 530 -38.61 -0.90 -16.04
N SER A 531 -39.77 -0.39 -16.40
CA SER A 531 -40.98 -0.38 -15.57
C SER A 531 -41.36 -1.77 -14.96
N ARG A 532 -40.69 -2.82 -15.38
CA ARG A 532 -40.76 -4.16 -14.78
C ARG A 532 -39.97 -4.28 -13.49
N THR A 533 -38.82 -3.66 -13.34
CA THR A 533 -37.98 -3.70 -12.13
C THR A 533 -38.66 -2.97 -10.97
N TRP A 534 -39.29 -1.84 -11.24
CA TRP A 534 -40.08 -1.11 -10.23
C TRP A 534 -41.33 -1.88 -9.75
N ARG A 535 -41.94 -2.68 -10.63
CA ARG A 535 -43.12 -3.49 -10.23
C ARG A 535 -42.74 -4.74 -9.40
N GLN A 536 -41.49 -5.18 -9.44
CA GLN A 536 -41.01 -6.26 -8.58
C GLN A 536 -40.60 -5.78 -7.20
N LEU A 537 -40.06 -4.55 -7.07
CA LEU A 537 -39.69 -3.95 -5.79
C LEU A 537 -40.90 -3.42 -5.00
N GLY A 538 -42.02 -3.13 -5.64
CA GLY A 538 -43.26 -2.67 -5.01
C GLY A 538 -44.20 -3.78 -4.50
N LYS A 539 -43.72 -5.01 -4.37
CA LYS A 539 -44.47 -6.15 -3.84
C LYS A 539 -43.84 -6.78 -2.58
N CYS A 540 -43.08 -5.99 -1.82
CA CYS A 540 -42.68 -6.35 -0.45
C CYS A 540 -43.33 -5.41 0.53
#